data_645abb45c0fa9cd5f2c7772f22c11acf
#
_entry.id   645abb45c0fa9cd5f2c7772f22c11acf
#
_cell.length_a   1.000
_cell.length_b   1.000
_cell.length_c   1.000
_cell.angle_alpha   90.00
_cell.angle_beta   90.00
_cell.angle_gamma   90.00
#
_symmetry.space_group_name_H-M   'P 1'
#
loop_
_entity.id
_entity.type
_entity.pdbx_description
1 polymer ?
#
loop_
_entity_poly.entity_id
_entity_poly.type
_entity_poly.pdbx_seq_one_letter_code
_entity_poly.pdbx_strand_id
1 'polypeptide(L)'
;GPLGQGIANAVGMAMAEAHLAAKFNKPGFDIVDHYTYALHGDGCLMEGVSQEAASLAGHLKLGKLVLLYDSNDISLDGPTSMAFTEDVKAKFEAYGWQHILVKDGNDLEAIAKAIEEAKAETDKPSIIEVKTIIGYGAEGQGTSAVHGAPIGQDGIDHAKGVYGYDAPAFTVPDEVARRFEVGIKFRGEAAENAWQTKFAEYETAYPELAAEYKAAFANEPVHVDLNAHELGSA
;
A
#
# COMPACT_ATOMS: atom_id res chain seq x y z
N GLY A 1 11.34 11.59 2.16
CA GLY A 1 12.10 10.35 2.34
C GLY A 1 12.66 9.84 1.02
N PRO A 2 13.31 8.70 1.00
CA PRO A 2 13.87 8.15 -0.24
C PRO A 2 12.74 7.65 -1.15
N LEU A 3 12.57 8.30 -2.30
CA LEU A 3 11.53 7.98 -3.28
C LEU A 3 11.71 6.55 -3.83
N GLY A 4 10.61 5.91 -4.18
CA GLY A 4 10.58 4.55 -4.74
C GLY A 4 10.80 3.40 -3.73
N GLN A 5 11.46 3.64 -2.61
CA GLN A 5 11.76 2.60 -1.62
C GLN A 5 10.51 2.05 -0.94
N GLY A 6 9.47 2.88 -0.73
CA GLY A 6 8.19 2.42 -0.18
C GLY A 6 7.52 1.38 -1.07
N ILE A 7 7.60 1.53 -2.40
CA ILE A 7 7.11 0.54 -3.35
C ILE A 7 7.91 -0.77 -3.22
N ALA A 8 9.23 -0.70 -3.16
CA ALA A 8 10.08 -1.88 -2.98
C ALA A 8 9.81 -2.61 -1.65
N ASN A 9 9.59 -1.84 -0.55
CA ASN A 9 9.20 -2.42 0.73
C ASN A 9 7.83 -3.12 0.63
N ALA A 10 6.85 -2.53 -0.06
CA ALA A 10 5.54 -3.14 -0.25
C ALA A 10 5.64 -4.45 -1.06
N VAL A 11 6.49 -4.49 -2.09
CA VAL A 11 6.78 -5.74 -2.82
C VAL A 11 7.37 -6.79 -1.89
N GLY A 12 8.35 -6.42 -1.05
CA GLY A 12 8.94 -7.33 -0.06
C GLY A 12 7.91 -7.86 0.95
N MET A 13 6.99 -7.00 1.41
CA MET A 13 5.90 -7.41 2.32
C MET A 13 4.92 -8.38 1.64
N ALA A 14 4.56 -8.13 0.39
CA ALA A 14 3.70 -9.05 -0.38
C ALA A 14 4.39 -10.38 -0.69
N MET A 15 5.70 -10.37 -0.95
CA MET A 15 6.50 -11.60 -1.07
C MET A 15 6.50 -12.40 0.24
N ALA A 16 6.65 -11.72 1.38
CA ALA A 16 6.62 -12.35 2.68
C ALA A 16 5.25 -12.98 2.98
N GLU A 17 4.15 -12.27 2.66
CA GLU A 17 2.80 -12.83 2.77
C GLU A 17 2.66 -14.11 1.95
N ALA A 18 3.01 -14.08 0.66
CA ALA A 18 2.87 -15.23 -0.22
C ALA A 18 3.72 -16.43 0.24
N HIS A 19 4.95 -16.17 0.70
CA HIS A 19 5.84 -17.20 1.25
C HIS A 19 5.29 -17.82 2.54
N LEU A 20 4.85 -16.99 3.48
CA LEU A 20 4.30 -17.45 4.75
C LEU A 20 2.97 -18.20 4.56
N ALA A 21 2.12 -17.71 3.66
CA ALA A 21 0.87 -18.38 3.31
C ALA A 21 1.14 -19.78 2.72
N ALA A 22 2.07 -19.89 1.78
CA ALA A 22 2.44 -21.18 1.19
C ALA A 22 2.98 -22.18 2.23
N LYS A 23 3.68 -21.70 3.24
CA LYS A 23 4.26 -22.54 4.29
C LYS A 23 3.25 -22.92 5.36
N PHE A 24 2.53 -21.95 5.90
CA PHE A 24 1.74 -22.10 7.12
C PHE A 24 0.26 -22.34 6.89
N ASN A 25 -0.34 -21.90 5.77
CA ASN A 25 -1.75 -22.15 5.53
C ASN A 25 -2.00 -23.63 5.26
N LYS A 26 -3.10 -24.13 5.81
CA LYS A 26 -3.56 -25.53 5.65
C LYS A 26 -5.04 -25.52 5.35
N PRO A 27 -5.59 -26.61 4.79
CA PRO A 27 -7.03 -26.72 4.52
C PRO A 27 -7.87 -26.35 5.75
N GLY A 28 -8.70 -25.32 5.63
CA GLY A 28 -9.51 -24.77 6.72
C GLY A 28 -8.80 -23.76 7.64
N PHE A 29 -7.51 -23.48 7.42
CA PHE A 29 -6.71 -22.57 8.24
C PHE A 29 -5.88 -21.61 7.38
N ASP A 30 -6.48 -20.49 7.02
CA ASP A 30 -5.79 -19.38 6.40
C ASP A 30 -5.19 -18.49 7.51
N ILE A 31 -3.98 -18.85 7.96
CA ILE A 31 -3.29 -18.19 9.06
C ILE A 31 -2.63 -16.89 8.56
N VAL A 32 -2.18 -16.89 7.32
CA VAL A 32 -1.60 -15.73 6.65
C VAL A 32 -2.47 -15.41 5.44
N ASP A 33 -3.20 -14.30 5.52
CA ASP A 33 -4.13 -13.87 4.47
C ASP A 33 -4.37 -12.37 4.57
N HIS A 34 -3.39 -11.57 4.12
CA HIS A 34 -3.50 -10.11 4.17
C HIS A 34 -3.03 -9.46 2.86
N TYR A 35 -3.63 -8.32 2.56
CA TYR A 35 -3.20 -7.47 1.46
C TYR A 35 -2.10 -6.51 1.91
N THR A 36 -1.24 -6.16 0.97
CA THR A 36 -0.29 -5.05 1.13
C THR A 36 -0.77 -3.88 0.27
N TYR A 37 -1.01 -2.74 0.90
CA TYR A 37 -1.36 -1.49 0.23
C TYR A 37 -0.23 -0.50 0.37
N ALA A 38 0.12 0.20 -0.70
CA ALA A 38 1.07 1.30 -0.66
C ALA A 38 0.56 2.49 -1.46
N LEU A 39 0.73 3.68 -0.90
CA LEU A 39 0.42 4.95 -1.55
C LEU A 39 1.73 5.59 -2.02
N HIS A 40 1.77 6.05 -3.26
CA HIS A 40 2.93 6.73 -3.83
C HIS A 40 2.51 7.81 -4.83
N GLY A 41 3.38 8.79 -5.05
CA GLY A 41 3.21 9.83 -6.06
C GLY A 41 4.08 9.60 -7.30
N ASP A 42 4.04 10.56 -8.22
CA ASP A 42 4.77 10.55 -9.50
C ASP A 42 6.28 10.34 -9.31
N GLY A 43 6.91 11.06 -8.38
CA GLY A 43 8.35 10.97 -8.13
C GLY A 43 8.83 9.58 -7.73
N CYS A 44 7.98 8.77 -7.08
CA CYS A 44 8.33 7.40 -6.74
C CYS A 44 8.48 6.51 -7.97
N LEU A 45 7.71 6.77 -9.03
CA LEU A 45 7.80 6.02 -10.29
C LEU A 45 9.00 6.43 -11.17
N MET A 46 9.65 7.54 -10.86
CA MET A 46 10.87 7.98 -11.55
C MET A 46 12.13 7.26 -11.05
N GLU A 47 12.04 6.58 -9.91
CA GLU A 47 13.17 5.87 -9.28
C GLU A 47 13.34 4.46 -9.85
N GLY A 48 14.59 4.08 -10.16
CA GLY A 48 14.93 2.77 -10.71
C GLY A 48 14.50 1.61 -9.81
N VAL A 49 14.65 1.75 -8.49
CA VAL A 49 14.27 0.71 -7.53
C VAL A 49 12.79 0.35 -7.58
N SER A 50 11.90 1.32 -7.85
CA SER A 50 10.47 1.05 -7.99
C SER A 50 10.17 0.22 -9.23
N GLN A 51 10.90 0.45 -10.33
CA GLN A 51 10.74 -0.26 -11.59
C GLN A 51 11.22 -1.72 -11.48
N GLU A 52 12.37 -1.93 -10.87
CA GLU A 52 12.90 -3.28 -10.62
C GLU A 52 11.98 -4.08 -9.71
N ALA A 53 11.51 -3.45 -8.62
CA ALA A 53 10.58 -4.08 -7.68
C ALA A 53 9.21 -4.40 -8.35
N ALA A 54 8.68 -3.48 -9.16
CA ALA A 54 7.42 -3.70 -9.88
C ALA A 54 7.53 -4.85 -10.89
N SER A 55 8.65 -4.92 -11.63
CA SER A 55 8.91 -6.03 -12.55
C SER A 55 8.95 -7.38 -11.81
N LEU A 56 9.63 -7.43 -10.65
CA LEU A 56 9.67 -8.63 -9.80
C LEU A 56 8.29 -9.03 -9.30
N ALA A 57 7.48 -8.06 -8.83
CA ALA A 57 6.13 -8.31 -8.31
C ALA A 57 5.20 -8.91 -9.38
N GLY A 58 5.26 -8.42 -10.62
CA GLY A 58 4.51 -8.98 -11.74
C GLY A 58 4.97 -10.40 -12.08
N HIS A 59 6.30 -10.63 -12.12
CA HIS A 59 6.86 -11.97 -12.34
C HIS A 59 6.39 -12.98 -11.29
N LEU A 60 6.35 -12.58 -10.02
CA LEU A 60 5.91 -13.42 -8.90
C LEU A 60 4.39 -13.49 -8.74
N LYS A 61 3.62 -12.75 -9.55
CA LYS A 61 2.15 -12.74 -9.52
C LYS A 61 1.58 -12.41 -8.13
N LEU A 62 2.09 -11.34 -7.51
CA LEU A 62 1.70 -10.97 -6.14
C LEU A 62 0.30 -10.33 -6.10
N GLY A 63 -0.75 -11.13 -6.24
CA GLY A 63 -2.15 -10.68 -6.37
C GLY A 63 -2.72 -9.94 -5.16
N LYS A 64 -2.05 -10.01 -4.00
CA LYS A 64 -2.42 -9.26 -2.80
C LYS A 64 -1.65 -7.95 -2.61
N LEU A 65 -0.90 -7.51 -3.63
CA LEU A 65 -0.24 -6.21 -3.66
C LEU A 65 -1.08 -5.21 -4.44
N VAL A 66 -1.47 -4.11 -3.79
CA VAL A 66 -2.23 -3.02 -4.39
C VAL A 66 -1.48 -1.71 -4.17
N LEU A 67 -1.04 -1.09 -5.25
CA LEU A 67 -0.48 0.25 -5.24
C LEU A 67 -1.57 1.28 -5.56
N LEU A 68 -1.65 2.34 -4.76
CA LEU A 68 -2.46 3.51 -5.04
C LEU A 68 -1.53 4.63 -5.51
N TYR A 69 -1.65 5.00 -6.75
CA TYR A 69 -0.81 6.01 -7.38
C TYR A 69 -1.54 7.36 -7.40
N ASP A 70 -1.04 8.30 -6.61
CA ASP A 70 -1.44 9.70 -6.63
C ASP A 70 -0.83 10.36 -7.89
N SER A 71 -1.61 10.37 -8.97
CA SER A 71 -1.21 10.84 -10.29
C SER A 71 -1.69 12.29 -10.47
N ASN A 72 -0.86 13.24 -10.05
CA ASN A 72 -1.19 14.66 -10.09
C ASN A 72 -0.38 15.46 -11.12
N ASP A 73 0.51 14.80 -11.85
CA ASP A 73 1.33 15.35 -12.94
C ASP A 73 2.29 16.47 -12.50
N ILE A 74 2.62 16.57 -11.19
CA ILE A 74 3.50 17.61 -10.63
C ILE A 74 4.66 16.97 -9.87
N SER A 75 5.85 17.53 -10.10
CA SER A 75 7.06 17.27 -9.34
C SER A 75 7.50 18.54 -8.55
N LEU A 76 8.61 18.44 -7.81
CA LEU A 76 9.13 19.55 -7.00
C LEU A 76 9.35 20.82 -7.83
N ASP A 77 9.92 20.69 -9.02
CA ASP A 77 10.34 21.83 -9.86
C ASP A 77 9.34 22.20 -10.97
N GLY A 78 8.27 21.42 -11.15
CA GLY A 78 7.29 21.69 -12.21
C GLY A 78 6.50 20.46 -12.64
N PRO A 79 5.88 20.51 -13.81
CA PRO A 79 5.10 19.38 -14.31
C PRO A 79 6.00 18.16 -14.61
N THR A 80 5.48 16.98 -14.37
CA THR A 80 6.19 15.71 -14.63
C THR A 80 6.67 15.60 -16.08
N SER A 81 5.96 16.20 -17.02
CA SER A 81 6.32 16.20 -18.45
C SER A 81 7.72 16.75 -18.77
N MET A 82 8.36 17.44 -17.82
CA MET A 82 9.76 17.90 -17.97
C MET A 82 10.76 16.74 -17.98
N ALA A 83 10.44 15.60 -17.32
CA ALA A 83 11.36 14.49 -17.13
C ALA A 83 10.68 13.10 -17.15
N PHE A 84 9.36 13.03 -17.12
CA PHE A 84 8.60 11.79 -17.03
C PHE A 84 7.40 11.83 -17.98
N THR A 85 7.55 11.16 -19.13
CA THR A 85 6.55 11.12 -20.22
C THR A 85 6.12 9.70 -20.54
N GLU A 86 6.29 8.80 -19.61
CA GLU A 86 5.99 7.40 -19.78
C GLU A 86 4.48 7.13 -19.72
N ASP A 87 4.02 6.16 -20.51
CA ASP A 87 2.70 5.58 -20.37
C ASP A 87 2.73 4.57 -19.21
N VAL A 88 2.31 5.01 -18.02
CA VAL A 88 2.33 4.19 -16.79
C VAL A 88 1.46 2.95 -16.96
N LYS A 89 0.30 3.07 -17.61
CA LYS A 89 -0.57 1.94 -17.89
C LYS A 89 0.15 0.87 -18.72
N ALA A 90 0.65 1.26 -19.89
CA ALA A 90 1.33 0.31 -20.79
C ALA A 90 2.55 -0.33 -20.12
N LYS A 91 3.29 0.44 -19.32
CA LYS A 91 4.46 -0.01 -18.58
C LYS A 91 4.11 -1.07 -17.54
N PHE A 92 3.11 -0.82 -16.69
CA PHE A 92 2.70 -1.77 -15.66
C PHE A 92 2.01 -3.01 -16.25
N GLU A 93 1.23 -2.85 -17.31
CA GLU A 93 0.68 -3.99 -18.07
C GLU A 93 1.80 -4.87 -18.65
N ALA A 94 2.89 -4.28 -19.15
CA ALA A 94 4.06 -5.01 -19.62
C ALA A 94 4.82 -5.75 -18.51
N TYR A 95 4.78 -5.24 -17.27
CA TYR A 95 5.27 -5.97 -16.09
C TYR A 95 4.34 -7.10 -15.64
N GLY A 96 3.15 -7.23 -16.20
CA GLY A 96 2.17 -8.24 -15.80
C GLY A 96 1.23 -7.80 -14.69
N TRP A 97 1.07 -6.49 -14.47
CA TRP A 97 0.14 -5.92 -13.50
C TRP A 97 -1.25 -5.67 -14.09
N GLN A 98 -2.26 -5.61 -13.25
CA GLN A 98 -3.54 -4.97 -13.55
C GLN A 98 -3.40 -3.46 -13.35
N HIS A 99 -3.90 -2.67 -14.32
CA HIS A 99 -4.00 -1.21 -14.18
C HIS A 99 -5.46 -0.79 -14.13
N ILE A 100 -5.83 0.00 -13.13
CA ILE A 100 -7.17 0.55 -12.92
C ILE A 100 -7.05 2.07 -12.86
N LEU A 101 -7.89 2.79 -13.63
CA LEU A 101 -7.89 4.25 -13.64
C LEU A 101 -9.11 4.81 -12.90
N VAL A 102 -8.85 5.63 -11.89
CA VAL A 102 -9.83 6.50 -11.23
C VAL A 102 -9.60 7.94 -11.71
N LYS A 103 -10.58 8.51 -12.37
CA LYS A 103 -10.45 9.81 -13.06
C LYS A 103 -10.55 11.02 -12.13
N ASP A 104 -11.11 10.85 -10.95
CA ASP A 104 -11.30 11.91 -9.95
C ASP A 104 -10.98 11.36 -8.56
N GLY A 105 -9.92 11.86 -7.96
CA GLY A 105 -9.50 11.49 -6.61
C GLY A 105 -10.44 11.94 -5.49
N ASN A 106 -11.44 12.76 -5.79
CA ASN A 106 -12.51 13.14 -4.86
C ASN A 106 -13.72 12.19 -4.95
N ASP A 107 -13.78 11.31 -5.94
CA ASP A 107 -14.83 10.28 -6.06
C ASP A 107 -14.47 9.05 -5.21
N LEU A 108 -14.90 9.07 -3.93
CA LEU A 108 -14.64 7.99 -2.98
C LEU A 108 -15.30 6.67 -3.38
N GLU A 109 -16.43 6.71 -4.08
CA GLU A 109 -17.13 5.51 -4.55
C GLU A 109 -16.34 4.83 -5.68
N ALA A 110 -15.80 5.63 -6.61
CA ALA A 110 -14.92 5.12 -7.66
C ALA A 110 -13.63 4.51 -7.09
N ILE A 111 -13.03 5.14 -6.08
CA ILE A 111 -11.86 4.60 -5.39
C ILE A 111 -12.19 3.27 -4.70
N ALA A 112 -13.29 3.22 -3.95
CA ALA A 112 -13.72 2.00 -3.28
C ALA A 112 -13.97 0.85 -4.28
N LYS A 113 -14.63 1.15 -5.41
CA LYS A 113 -14.86 0.18 -6.48
C LYS A 113 -13.56 -0.33 -7.10
N ALA A 114 -12.59 0.57 -7.33
CA ALA A 114 -11.28 0.21 -7.87
C ALA A 114 -10.50 -0.72 -6.91
N ILE A 115 -10.60 -0.49 -5.60
CA ILE A 115 -10.00 -1.38 -4.58
C ILE A 115 -10.65 -2.77 -4.62
N GLU A 116 -11.97 -2.87 -4.71
CA GLU A 116 -12.64 -4.17 -4.81
C GLU A 116 -12.32 -4.88 -6.13
N GLU A 117 -12.17 -4.15 -7.25
CA GLU A 117 -11.71 -4.69 -8.52
C GLU A 117 -10.27 -5.23 -8.42
N ALA A 118 -9.37 -4.49 -7.76
CA ALA A 118 -8.01 -4.92 -7.50
C ALA A 118 -7.96 -6.20 -6.63
N LYS A 119 -8.81 -6.30 -5.62
CA LYS A 119 -8.91 -7.50 -4.76
C LYS A 119 -9.49 -8.72 -5.46
N ALA A 120 -10.28 -8.51 -6.50
CA ALA A 120 -10.83 -9.61 -7.31
C ALA A 120 -9.79 -10.23 -8.26
N GLU A 121 -8.71 -9.51 -8.56
CA GLU A 121 -7.59 -10.02 -9.33
C GLU A 121 -6.60 -10.76 -8.42
N THR A 122 -6.45 -12.05 -8.59
CA THR A 122 -5.66 -12.91 -7.70
C THR A 122 -4.30 -13.31 -8.25
N ASP A 123 -4.11 -13.18 -9.57
CA ASP A 123 -2.91 -13.64 -10.28
C ASP A 123 -1.95 -12.50 -10.69
N LYS A 124 -2.33 -11.26 -10.41
CA LYS A 124 -1.54 -10.08 -10.77
C LYS A 124 -1.58 -9.05 -9.63
N PRO A 125 -0.46 -8.39 -9.33
CA PRO A 125 -0.52 -7.18 -8.53
C PRO A 125 -1.30 -6.08 -9.27
N SER A 126 -1.88 -5.15 -8.53
CA SER A 126 -2.69 -4.07 -9.09
C SER A 126 -2.11 -2.70 -8.79
N ILE A 127 -2.14 -1.81 -9.78
CA ILE A 127 -1.91 -0.39 -9.62
C ILE A 127 -3.21 0.37 -9.92
N ILE A 128 -3.67 1.14 -8.95
CA ILE A 128 -4.83 2.03 -9.09
C ILE A 128 -4.29 3.44 -9.30
N GLU A 129 -4.33 3.90 -10.54
CA GLU A 129 -3.95 5.27 -10.88
C GLU A 129 -5.12 6.20 -10.57
N VAL A 130 -4.94 7.06 -9.57
CA VAL A 130 -5.94 8.02 -9.12
C VAL A 130 -5.53 9.40 -9.57
N LYS A 131 -6.29 10.02 -10.48
CA LYS A 131 -6.04 11.40 -10.91
C LYS A 131 -6.44 12.37 -9.81
N THR A 132 -5.47 13.14 -9.34
CA THR A 132 -5.65 14.12 -8.28
C THR A 132 -5.16 15.49 -8.71
N ILE A 133 -5.43 16.49 -7.89
CA ILE A 133 -4.91 17.84 -8.04
C ILE A 133 -4.09 18.16 -6.79
N ILE A 134 -2.78 18.33 -6.95
CA ILE A 134 -1.93 18.71 -5.82
C ILE A 134 -2.41 20.03 -5.21
N GLY A 135 -2.49 20.10 -3.89
CA GLY A 135 -2.96 21.29 -3.17
C GLY A 135 -4.44 21.62 -3.46
N TYR A 136 -5.27 20.62 -3.74
CA TYR A 136 -6.70 20.82 -4.01
C TYR A 136 -7.35 21.78 -3.01
N GLY A 137 -8.07 22.78 -3.52
CA GLY A 137 -8.69 23.82 -2.70
C GLY A 137 -7.78 24.99 -2.31
N ALA A 138 -6.47 24.92 -2.53
CA ALA A 138 -5.57 26.05 -2.34
C ALA A 138 -5.45 26.93 -3.59
N GLU A 139 -5.09 28.22 -3.44
CA GLU A 139 -4.91 29.13 -4.57
C GLU A 139 -3.87 28.66 -5.59
N GLY A 140 -2.82 27.98 -5.14
CA GLY A 140 -1.75 27.44 -5.99
C GLY A 140 -1.99 25.98 -6.44
N GLN A 141 -3.19 25.45 -6.30
CA GLN A 141 -3.48 24.05 -6.66
C GLN A 141 -3.06 23.73 -8.10
N GLY A 142 -2.61 22.50 -8.31
CA GLY A 142 -2.18 22.00 -9.62
C GLY A 142 -0.81 22.55 -10.08
N THR A 143 -0.06 23.18 -9.19
CA THR A 143 1.28 23.70 -9.50
C THR A 143 2.33 23.25 -8.50
N SER A 144 3.61 23.34 -8.89
CA SER A 144 4.73 23.05 -7.98
C SER A 144 4.84 24.01 -6.79
N ALA A 145 4.16 25.17 -6.83
CA ALA A 145 4.17 26.15 -5.73
C ALA A 145 3.60 25.60 -4.42
N VAL A 146 2.74 24.57 -4.48
CA VAL A 146 2.17 23.90 -3.30
C VAL A 146 2.84 22.56 -3.00
N HIS A 147 3.89 22.19 -3.74
CA HIS A 147 4.63 20.96 -3.52
C HIS A 147 5.60 21.12 -2.33
N GLY A 148 5.13 20.79 -1.12
CA GLY A 148 5.93 20.86 0.10
C GLY A 148 6.14 22.29 0.64
N ALA A 149 5.54 23.32 0.06
CA ALA A 149 5.58 24.68 0.55
C ALA A 149 4.35 25.01 1.40
N PRO A 150 4.51 25.75 2.54
CA PRO A 150 3.38 26.20 3.34
C PRO A 150 2.52 27.21 2.55
N ILE A 151 1.21 27.02 2.54
CA ILE A 151 0.26 27.92 1.86
C ILE A 151 -0.09 29.18 2.67
N GLY A 152 0.42 29.29 3.90
CA GLY A 152 0.15 30.43 4.80
C GLY A 152 -1.28 30.43 5.36
N GLN A 153 -1.57 31.40 6.26
CA GLN A 153 -2.88 31.44 6.92
C GLN A 153 -4.01 31.75 5.95
N ASP A 154 -3.82 32.71 5.06
CA ASP A 154 -4.83 33.08 4.07
C ASP A 154 -5.17 31.92 3.13
N GLY A 155 -4.15 31.14 2.72
CA GLY A 155 -4.33 29.91 1.94
C GLY A 155 -5.07 28.81 2.70
N ILE A 156 -4.83 28.67 4.01
CA ILE A 156 -5.56 27.73 4.86
C ILE A 156 -7.02 28.15 4.97
N ASP A 157 -7.31 29.42 5.20
CA ASP A 157 -8.66 29.94 5.33
C ASP A 157 -9.44 29.81 4.02
N HIS A 158 -8.78 30.07 2.89
CA HIS A 158 -9.36 29.83 1.56
C HIS A 158 -9.70 28.36 1.34
N ALA A 159 -8.76 27.44 1.58
CA ALA A 159 -8.99 26.00 1.41
C ALA A 159 -10.07 25.46 2.33
N LYS A 160 -10.14 25.91 3.59
CA LYS A 160 -11.22 25.58 4.51
C LYS A 160 -12.58 26.04 3.99
N GLY A 161 -12.65 27.22 3.37
CA GLY A 161 -13.87 27.72 2.69
C GLY A 161 -14.29 26.80 1.54
N VAL A 162 -13.35 26.34 0.70
CA VAL A 162 -13.61 25.38 -0.39
C VAL A 162 -14.14 24.05 0.14
N TYR A 163 -13.59 23.57 1.25
CA TYR A 163 -14.01 22.28 1.86
C TYR A 163 -15.30 22.39 2.69
N GLY A 164 -15.79 23.60 2.96
CA GLY A 164 -16.89 23.82 3.90
C GLY A 164 -16.53 23.39 5.34
N TYR A 165 -15.25 23.50 5.71
CA TYR A 165 -14.73 23.09 7.02
C TYR A 165 -14.34 24.32 7.85
N ASP A 166 -15.14 24.63 8.86
CA ASP A 166 -15.02 25.82 9.71
C ASP A 166 -14.51 25.53 11.12
N ALA A 167 -14.21 24.27 11.44
CA ALA A 167 -13.75 23.89 12.76
C ALA A 167 -12.39 24.55 13.12
N PRO A 168 -12.13 24.82 14.41
CA PRO A 168 -10.82 25.31 14.88
C PRO A 168 -9.67 24.41 14.46
N ALA A 169 -8.46 24.98 14.40
CA ALA A 169 -7.25 24.20 14.11
C ALA A 169 -7.09 23.03 15.08
N PHE A 170 -6.60 21.90 14.58
CA PHE A 170 -6.37 20.66 15.33
C PHE A 170 -7.61 20.05 16.02
N THR A 171 -8.80 20.41 15.55
CA THR A 171 -10.06 19.84 16.04
C THR A 171 -10.47 18.66 15.14
N VAL A 172 -10.82 17.54 15.77
CA VAL A 172 -11.45 16.39 15.11
C VAL A 172 -12.91 16.36 15.56
N PRO A 173 -13.91 16.49 14.68
CA PRO A 173 -15.31 16.36 15.04
C PRO A 173 -15.63 15.00 15.68
N ASP A 174 -16.48 14.98 16.71
CA ASP A 174 -16.84 13.75 17.43
C ASP A 174 -17.41 12.66 16.53
N GLU A 175 -18.16 13.04 15.49
CA GLU A 175 -18.68 12.09 14.50
C GLU A 175 -17.55 11.40 13.73
N VAL A 176 -16.52 12.14 13.32
CA VAL A 176 -15.35 11.60 12.64
C VAL A 176 -14.58 10.66 13.56
N ALA A 177 -14.30 11.09 14.80
CA ALA A 177 -13.64 10.27 15.80
C ALA A 177 -14.37 8.94 16.01
N ARG A 178 -15.71 9.00 16.14
CA ARG A 178 -16.53 7.80 16.31
C ARG A 178 -16.55 6.89 15.06
N ARG A 179 -16.52 7.45 13.86
CA ARG A 179 -16.40 6.65 12.63
C ARG A 179 -15.08 5.88 12.58
N PHE A 180 -13.98 6.52 12.99
CA PHE A 180 -12.68 5.85 13.10
C PHE A 180 -12.68 4.78 14.18
N GLU A 181 -13.30 5.05 15.34
CA GLU A 181 -13.42 4.05 16.40
C GLU A 181 -14.17 2.80 15.94
N VAL A 182 -15.32 2.95 15.31
CA VAL A 182 -16.12 1.83 14.79
C VAL A 182 -15.45 1.15 13.59
N GLY A 183 -15.00 1.94 12.61
CA GLY A 183 -14.50 1.44 11.33
C GLY A 183 -13.09 0.84 11.41
N ILE A 184 -12.27 1.26 12.37
CA ILE A 184 -10.88 0.81 12.50
C ILE A 184 -10.69 0.02 13.78
N LYS A 185 -10.91 0.65 14.96
CA LYS A 185 -10.61 0.03 16.25
C LYS A 185 -11.47 -1.22 16.48
N PHE A 186 -12.78 -1.10 16.53
CA PHE A 186 -13.65 -2.23 16.86
C PHE A 186 -13.61 -3.32 15.77
N ARG A 187 -13.50 -2.93 14.50
CA ARG A 187 -13.31 -3.91 13.41
C ARG A 187 -11.97 -4.63 13.54
N GLY A 188 -10.89 -3.90 13.89
CA GLY A 188 -9.57 -4.48 14.10
C GLY A 188 -9.54 -5.44 15.28
N GLU A 189 -10.13 -5.06 16.42
CA GLU A 189 -10.25 -5.92 17.61
C GLU A 189 -11.06 -7.20 17.29
N ALA A 190 -12.14 -7.08 16.53
CA ALA A 190 -12.93 -8.26 16.12
C ALA A 190 -12.15 -9.19 15.20
N ALA A 191 -11.39 -8.65 14.26
CA ALA A 191 -10.54 -9.41 13.34
C ALA A 191 -9.40 -10.12 14.09
N GLU A 192 -8.73 -9.41 15.02
CA GLU A 192 -7.69 -9.97 15.89
C GLU A 192 -8.23 -11.14 16.72
N ASN A 193 -9.36 -10.96 17.41
CA ASN A 193 -9.96 -12.00 18.22
C ASN A 193 -10.37 -13.24 17.39
N ALA A 194 -10.89 -13.02 16.18
CA ALA A 194 -11.23 -14.11 15.26
C ALA A 194 -9.99 -14.88 14.80
N TRP A 195 -8.89 -14.15 14.51
CA TRP A 195 -7.61 -14.75 14.15
C TRP A 195 -7.02 -15.56 15.31
N GLN A 196 -7.03 -15.02 16.53
CA GLN A 196 -6.54 -15.71 17.73
C GLN A 196 -7.29 -17.02 17.98
N THR A 197 -8.61 -17.01 17.81
CA THR A 197 -9.43 -18.23 17.92
C THR A 197 -9.03 -19.26 16.87
N LYS A 198 -8.92 -18.83 15.60
CA LYS A 198 -8.46 -19.70 14.50
C LYS A 198 -7.06 -20.25 14.75
N PHE A 199 -6.15 -19.42 15.26
CA PHE A 199 -4.78 -19.83 15.55
C PHE A 199 -4.71 -20.85 16.68
N ALA A 200 -5.54 -20.75 17.72
CA ALA A 200 -5.62 -21.75 18.78
C ALA A 200 -6.11 -23.14 18.27
N GLU A 201 -7.06 -23.13 17.36
CA GLU A 201 -7.50 -24.37 16.67
C GLU A 201 -6.39 -24.94 15.77
N TYR A 202 -5.68 -24.06 15.03
CA TYR A 202 -4.53 -24.41 14.21
C TYR A 202 -3.40 -25.02 15.05
N GLU A 203 -3.11 -24.46 16.22
CA GLU A 203 -2.09 -24.94 17.15
C GLU A 203 -2.41 -26.37 17.64
N THR A 204 -3.70 -26.69 17.80
CA THR A 204 -4.15 -28.04 18.14
C THR A 204 -3.98 -29.02 16.98
N ALA A 205 -4.30 -28.57 15.75
CA ALA A 205 -4.27 -29.41 14.56
C ALA A 205 -2.86 -29.59 13.97
N TYR A 206 -1.99 -28.56 14.07
CA TYR A 206 -0.66 -28.48 13.48
C TYR A 206 0.37 -27.91 14.47
N PRO A 207 0.64 -28.58 15.60
CA PRO A 207 1.44 -28.04 16.71
C PRO A 207 2.88 -27.67 16.30
N GLU A 208 3.50 -28.43 15.42
CA GLU A 208 4.88 -28.18 14.97
C GLU A 208 4.95 -26.89 14.10
N LEU A 209 4.02 -26.74 13.16
CA LEU A 209 3.93 -25.54 12.32
C LEU A 209 3.57 -24.29 13.13
N ALA A 210 2.67 -24.44 14.12
CA ALA A 210 2.32 -23.32 15.00
C ALA A 210 3.52 -22.88 15.87
N ALA A 211 4.30 -23.82 16.35
CA ALA A 211 5.53 -23.52 17.10
C ALA A 211 6.55 -22.81 16.21
N GLU A 212 6.72 -23.28 14.96
CA GLU A 212 7.62 -22.63 13.99
C GLU A 212 7.14 -21.22 13.63
N TYR A 213 5.82 -21.03 13.41
CA TYR A 213 5.24 -19.70 13.18
C TYR A 213 5.52 -18.75 14.32
N LYS A 214 5.28 -19.17 15.57
CA LYS A 214 5.57 -18.36 16.75
C LYS A 214 7.05 -18.00 16.87
N ALA A 215 7.93 -18.96 16.59
CA ALA A 215 9.39 -18.75 16.65
C ALA A 215 9.85 -17.72 15.58
N ALA A 216 9.25 -17.73 14.38
CA ALA A 216 9.57 -16.78 13.32
C ALA A 216 9.28 -15.32 13.70
N PHE A 217 8.33 -15.09 14.61
CA PHE A 217 7.93 -13.75 15.08
C PHE A 217 8.41 -13.41 16.50
N ALA A 218 9.20 -14.29 17.14
CA ALA A 218 9.65 -14.10 18.53
C ALA A 218 10.79 -13.09 18.70
N ASN A 219 11.26 -12.45 17.61
CA ASN A 219 12.44 -11.55 17.61
C ASN A 219 13.72 -12.19 18.19
N GLU A 220 13.81 -13.50 18.18
CA GLU A 220 15.03 -14.20 18.58
C GLU A 220 15.98 -14.35 17.39
N PRO A 221 17.29 -14.19 17.60
CA PRO A 221 18.27 -14.38 16.52
C PRO A 221 18.18 -15.80 15.96
N VAL A 222 17.98 -15.92 14.66
CA VAL A 222 18.08 -17.20 13.97
C VAL A 222 19.58 -17.59 13.94
N HIS A 223 19.93 -18.63 14.64
CA HIS A 223 21.30 -19.17 14.58
C HIS A 223 21.45 -19.97 13.28
N VAL A 224 22.16 -19.40 12.30
CA VAL A 224 22.49 -20.08 11.05
C VAL A 224 23.88 -20.71 11.21
N ASP A 225 23.97 -22.04 11.21
CA ASP A 225 25.23 -22.71 11.09
C ASP A 225 25.73 -22.66 9.64
N LEU A 226 26.59 -21.68 9.36
CA LEU A 226 27.16 -21.49 8.04
C LEU A 226 28.04 -22.65 7.58
N ASN A 227 28.47 -23.56 8.50
CA ASN A 227 29.25 -24.72 8.17
C ASN A 227 28.42 -25.94 7.80
N ALA A 228 27.09 -25.87 8.01
CA ALA A 228 26.17 -26.97 7.65
C ALA A 228 25.86 -27.03 6.15
N HIS A 229 26.26 -26.04 5.37
CA HIS A 229 26.07 -26.01 3.91
C HIS A 229 27.39 -26.40 3.23
N GLU A 230 27.47 -27.62 2.72
CA GLU A 230 28.43 -27.94 1.68
C GLU A 230 28.13 -27.09 0.45
N LEU A 231 28.97 -26.09 0.18
CA LEU A 231 28.93 -25.37 -1.10
C LEU A 231 29.31 -26.41 -2.16
N GLY A 232 28.31 -26.93 -2.86
CA GLY A 232 28.54 -27.77 -4.03
C GLY A 232 29.48 -27.04 -4.99
N SER A 233 30.57 -27.70 -5.37
CA SER A 233 31.44 -27.21 -6.42
C SER A 233 30.64 -27.03 -7.69
N ALA A 234 30.64 -25.81 -8.25
CA ALA A 234 30.06 -25.50 -9.56
C ALA A 234 30.75 -26.27 -10.67
#